data_5073c16721657711708cc9857a4f74b7
#
_entry.id   5073c16721657711708cc9857a4f74b7
#
_cell.length_a   1.000
_cell.length_b   1.000
_cell.length_c   1.000
_cell.angle_alpha   90.00
_cell.angle_beta   90.00
_cell.angle_gamma   90.00
#
_symmetry.space_group_name_H-M   'P 1'
#
loop_
_entity.id
_entity.type
_entity.pdbx_description
1 polymer ?
#
loop_
_entity_poly.entity_id
_entity_poly.type
_entity_poly.pdbx_seq_one_letter_code
_entity_poly.pdbx_strand_id
1 'polypeptide(L)'
;MVLANGLFDLLHVGHLRYLRGARRLGDLLVVAVNGDRSARALRGPGRPLVPAGDRARLVAGVRGVDLVLVFEGRTVGTVLRRLRPEVHCKGTDYTPSTVPERDIVTGYGGVVRVAGDPKRHATTDLVGRLAVSPRGRTGTRPHGAGGRD
;
A
#
# COMPACT_ATOMS: atom_id res chain seq x y z
N MET A 1 -18.66 -4.05 10.20
CA MET A 1 -17.20 -4.24 9.99
C MET A 1 -16.82 -3.90 8.58
N VAL A 2 -15.72 -3.16 8.42
CA VAL A 2 -15.12 -2.84 7.12
C VAL A 2 -13.80 -3.60 6.99
N LEU A 3 -13.55 -4.24 5.87
CA LEU A 3 -12.25 -4.82 5.52
C LEU A 3 -11.59 -3.98 4.44
N ALA A 4 -10.42 -3.45 4.72
CA ALA A 4 -9.50 -2.88 3.75
C ALA A 4 -8.31 -3.81 3.55
N ASN A 5 -7.68 -3.81 2.38
CA ASN A 5 -6.48 -4.61 2.16
C ASN A 5 -5.47 -3.92 1.24
N GLY A 6 -4.22 -4.31 1.37
CA GLY A 6 -3.13 -3.80 0.53
C GLY A 6 -1.76 -4.32 0.92
N LEU A 7 -0.76 -3.97 0.12
CA LEU A 7 0.63 -4.28 0.41
C LEU A 7 1.20 -3.37 1.49
N PHE A 8 0.92 -2.08 1.43
CA PHE A 8 1.46 -1.04 2.35
C PHE A 8 2.99 -1.09 2.46
N ASP A 9 3.67 -1.31 1.32
CA ASP A 9 5.12 -1.55 1.31
C ASP A 9 5.94 -0.34 1.77
N LEU A 10 5.62 0.85 1.33
CA LEU A 10 6.08 2.10 1.94
C LEU A 10 4.84 2.92 2.29
N LEU A 11 4.57 3.06 3.58
CA LEU A 11 3.41 3.80 4.04
C LEU A 11 3.56 5.28 3.66
N HIS A 12 2.54 5.82 2.99
CA HIS A 12 2.52 7.21 2.55
C HIS A 12 1.13 7.83 2.73
N VAL A 13 1.01 9.13 2.51
CA VAL A 13 -0.23 9.88 2.75
C VAL A 13 -1.45 9.32 1.98
N GLY A 14 -1.23 8.74 0.80
CA GLY A 14 -2.28 8.07 0.03
C GLY A 14 -2.90 6.89 0.79
N HIS A 15 -2.07 6.08 1.45
CA HIS A 15 -2.52 5.01 2.33
C HIS A 15 -3.33 5.55 3.53
N LEU A 16 -2.88 6.66 4.14
CA LEU A 16 -3.61 7.27 5.25
C LEU A 16 -5.01 7.74 4.82
N ARG A 17 -5.11 8.37 3.67
CA ARG A 17 -6.39 8.83 3.11
C ARG A 17 -7.32 7.67 2.78
N TYR A 18 -6.77 6.61 2.19
CA TYR A 18 -7.49 5.37 1.94
C TYR A 18 -8.05 4.77 3.23
N LEU A 19 -7.22 4.55 4.24
CA LEU A 19 -7.63 3.95 5.51
C LEU A 19 -8.62 4.83 6.28
N ARG A 20 -8.44 6.15 6.27
CA ARG A 20 -9.41 7.08 6.84
C ARG A 20 -10.75 7.06 6.10
N GLY A 21 -10.72 6.96 4.79
CA GLY A 21 -11.93 6.78 3.98
C GLY A 21 -12.64 5.48 4.30
N ALA A 22 -11.89 4.37 4.39
CA ALA A 22 -12.43 3.06 4.77
C ALA A 22 -13.07 3.10 6.17
N ARG A 23 -12.42 3.74 7.14
CA ARG A 23 -12.95 3.86 8.53
C ARG A 23 -14.31 4.54 8.61
N ARG A 24 -14.60 5.47 7.70
CA ARG A 24 -15.89 6.18 7.65
C ARG A 24 -17.05 5.31 7.15
N LEU A 25 -16.76 4.14 6.62
CA LEU A 25 -17.76 3.22 6.06
C LEU A 25 -18.37 2.27 7.10
N GLY A 26 -17.88 2.29 8.34
CA GLY A 26 -18.42 1.47 9.41
C GLY A 26 -17.69 1.66 10.76
N ASP A 27 -18.10 0.95 11.76
CA ASP A 27 -17.66 1.14 13.15
C ASP A 27 -16.37 0.39 13.51
N LEU A 28 -16.02 -0.63 12.75
CA LEU A 28 -14.82 -1.45 12.94
C LEU A 28 -14.06 -1.55 11.62
N LEU A 29 -12.80 -1.11 11.60
CA LEU A 29 -11.91 -1.26 10.46
C LEU A 29 -10.86 -2.34 10.71
N VAL A 30 -10.95 -3.39 9.93
CA VAL A 30 -9.94 -4.45 9.84
C VAL A 30 -9.08 -4.21 8.58
N VAL A 31 -7.77 -4.27 8.72
CA VAL A 31 -6.85 -4.12 7.57
C VAL A 31 -6.09 -5.42 7.36
N ALA A 32 -6.22 -5.99 6.17
CA ALA A 32 -5.48 -7.17 5.74
C ALA A 32 -4.24 -6.74 4.93
N VAL A 33 -3.07 -7.05 5.45
CA VAL A 33 -1.77 -6.73 4.85
C VAL A 33 -1.25 -7.98 4.11
N ASN A 34 -0.86 -7.82 2.85
CA ASN A 34 -0.24 -8.90 2.10
C ASN A 34 1.08 -9.33 2.74
N GLY A 35 1.27 -10.62 2.95
CA GLY A 35 2.53 -11.20 3.40
C GLY A 35 3.66 -11.02 2.40
N ASP A 36 4.88 -11.35 2.78
CA ASP A 36 6.06 -11.09 1.94
C ASP A 36 6.08 -11.93 0.67
N ARG A 37 5.64 -13.18 0.75
CA ARG A 37 5.52 -14.05 -0.42
C ARG A 37 4.48 -13.54 -1.40
N SER A 38 3.32 -13.14 -0.89
CA SER A 38 2.26 -12.52 -1.66
C SER A 38 2.70 -11.21 -2.33
N ALA A 39 3.39 -10.34 -1.59
CA ALA A 39 3.91 -9.08 -2.11
C ALA A 39 4.93 -9.30 -3.24
N ARG A 40 5.84 -10.27 -3.08
CA ARG A 40 6.82 -10.64 -4.12
C ARG A 40 6.14 -11.18 -5.38
N ALA A 41 5.12 -12.03 -5.22
CA ALA A 41 4.35 -12.55 -6.35
C ALA A 41 3.60 -11.47 -7.12
N LEU A 42 3.16 -10.40 -6.45
CA LEU A 42 2.41 -9.30 -7.05
C LEU A 42 3.28 -8.19 -7.64
N ARG A 43 4.48 -7.96 -7.08
CA ARG A 43 5.34 -6.81 -7.43
C ARG A 43 6.69 -7.18 -8.00
N GLY A 44 7.04 -8.47 -8.00
CA GLY A 44 8.28 -8.98 -8.55
C GLY A 44 9.45 -9.05 -7.57
N PRO A 45 10.65 -9.43 -8.06
CA PRO A 45 11.87 -9.56 -7.27
C PRO A 45 12.23 -8.23 -6.57
N GLY A 46 12.86 -8.32 -5.40
CA GLY A 46 13.22 -7.16 -4.59
C GLY A 46 12.07 -6.53 -3.81
N ARG A 47 10.89 -7.13 -3.85
CA ARG A 47 9.72 -6.70 -3.06
C ARG A 47 9.27 -7.79 -2.07
N PRO A 48 8.72 -7.40 -0.91
CA PRO A 48 8.54 -6.02 -0.42
C PRO A 48 9.88 -5.42 0.06
N LEU A 49 9.95 -4.09 0.21
CA LEU A 49 11.07 -3.39 0.83
C LEU A 49 11.02 -3.49 2.35
N VAL A 50 9.82 -3.50 2.91
CA VAL A 50 9.57 -3.59 4.35
C VAL A 50 8.90 -4.93 4.67
N PRO A 51 9.43 -5.73 5.63
CA PRO A 51 8.84 -7.01 6.02
C PRO A 51 7.38 -6.88 6.46
N ALA A 52 6.57 -7.91 6.22
CA ALA A 52 5.13 -7.89 6.51
C ALA A 52 4.81 -7.55 7.97
N GLY A 53 5.59 -8.04 8.92
CA GLY A 53 5.41 -7.73 10.34
C GLY A 53 5.56 -6.25 10.66
N ASP A 54 6.53 -5.58 10.04
CA ASP A 54 6.73 -4.15 10.24
C ASP A 54 5.68 -3.32 9.50
N ARG A 55 5.29 -3.73 8.30
CA ARG A 55 4.19 -3.10 7.58
C ARG A 55 2.88 -3.18 8.38
N ALA A 56 2.59 -4.33 8.97
CA ALA A 56 1.42 -4.52 9.83
C ALA A 56 1.46 -3.62 11.07
N ARG A 57 2.63 -3.49 11.73
CA ARG A 57 2.81 -2.58 12.88
C ARG A 57 2.59 -1.12 12.49
N LEU A 58 3.14 -0.68 11.36
CA LEU A 58 2.93 0.68 10.86
C LEU A 58 1.46 0.96 10.56
N VAL A 59 0.77 0.02 9.92
CA VAL A 59 -0.67 0.13 9.65
C VAL A 59 -1.48 0.15 10.93
N ALA A 60 -1.13 -0.67 11.92
CA ALA A 60 -1.79 -0.69 13.23
C ALA A 60 -1.64 0.64 13.99
N GLY A 61 -0.56 1.38 13.75
CA GLY A 61 -0.34 2.73 14.29
C GLY A 61 -1.19 3.83 13.65
N VAL A 62 -1.87 3.54 12.55
CA VAL A 62 -2.74 4.52 11.89
C VAL A 62 -4.03 4.71 12.68
N ARG A 63 -4.31 5.97 13.04
CA ARG A 63 -5.56 6.31 13.74
C ARG A 63 -6.79 5.85 12.94
N GLY A 64 -7.65 5.09 13.59
CA GLY A 64 -8.90 4.57 13.03
C GLY A 64 -8.79 3.15 12.48
N VAL A 65 -7.60 2.55 12.52
CA VAL A 65 -7.42 1.11 12.29
C VAL A 65 -7.62 0.40 13.62
N ASP A 66 -8.55 -0.54 13.67
CA ASP A 66 -8.88 -1.28 14.90
C ASP A 66 -8.13 -2.61 14.97
N LEU A 67 -8.02 -3.33 13.84
CA LEU A 67 -7.35 -4.62 13.77
C LEU A 67 -6.52 -4.73 12.50
N VAL A 68 -5.40 -5.42 12.59
CA VAL A 68 -4.55 -5.74 11.44
C VAL A 68 -4.28 -7.24 11.42
N LEU A 69 -4.36 -7.83 10.23
CA LEU A 69 -3.95 -9.19 9.99
C LEU A 69 -3.02 -9.28 8.78
N VAL A 70 -2.16 -10.27 8.75
CA VAL A 70 -1.32 -10.59 7.60
C VAL A 70 -1.88 -11.83 6.91
N PHE A 71 -1.97 -11.81 5.59
CA PHE A 71 -2.45 -12.94 4.79
C PHE A 71 -1.51 -13.23 3.63
N GLU A 72 -1.48 -14.49 3.22
CA GLU A 72 -0.80 -14.90 2.01
C GLU A 72 -1.81 -15.27 0.93
N GLY A 73 -1.56 -14.81 -0.28
CA GLY A 73 -2.43 -15.07 -1.43
C GLY A 73 -2.40 -13.92 -2.43
N ARG A 74 -2.78 -14.20 -3.66
CA ARG A 74 -2.88 -13.17 -4.73
C ARG A 74 -4.07 -12.25 -4.52
N THR A 75 -5.10 -12.72 -3.85
CA THR A 75 -6.32 -11.98 -3.50
C THR A 75 -6.65 -12.18 -2.03
N VAL A 76 -7.44 -11.29 -1.49
CA VAL A 76 -7.91 -11.35 -0.09
C VAL A 76 -9.16 -12.25 0.08
N GLY A 77 -9.52 -13.01 -0.94
CA GLY A 77 -10.76 -13.81 -0.99
C GLY A 77 -10.93 -14.77 0.18
N THR A 78 -9.86 -15.44 0.65
CA THR A 78 -9.92 -16.34 1.81
C THR A 78 -10.30 -15.59 3.10
N VAL A 79 -9.73 -14.40 3.30
CA VAL A 79 -10.05 -13.54 4.45
C VAL A 79 -11.52 -13.10 4.39
N LEU A 80 -11.98 -12.68 3.21
CA LEU A 80 -13.37 -12.27 3.00
C LEU A 80 -14.37 -13.39 3.29
N ARG A 81 -14.11 -14.62 2.83
CA ARG A 81 -14.98 -15.76 3.11
C ARG A 81 -15.08 -16.11 4.59
N ARG A 82 -13.98 -15.89 5.34
CA ARG A 82 -13.93 -16.18 6.77
C ARG A 82 -14.55 -15.06 7.62
N LEU A 83 -14.21 -13.81 7.35
CA LEU A 83 -14.65 -12.67 8.15
C LEU A 83 -16.03 -12.14 7.73
N ARG A 84 -16.40 -12.29 6.46
CA ARG A 84 -17.66 -11.83 5.88
C ARG A 84 -18.01 -10.38 6.29
N PRO A 85 -17.09 -9.42 6.06
CA PRO A 85 -17.34 -8.03 6.43
C PRO A 85 -18.53 -7.47 5.64
N GLU A 86 -19.32 -6.61 6.26
CA GLU A 86 -20.43 -5.94 5.58
C GLU A 86 -19.93 -5.06 4.43
N VAL A 87 -18.72 -4.50 4.58
CA VAL A 87 -18.09 -3.66 3.56
C VAL A 87 -16.67 -4.14 3.25
N HIS A 88 -16.40 -4.41 1.98
CA HIS A 88 -15.03 -4.56 1.47
C HIS A 88 -14.61 -3.26 0.79
N CYS A 89 -13.57 -2.61 1.29
CA CYS A 89 -13.07 -1.33 0.80
C CYS A 89 -11.77 -1.51 0.01
N LYS A 90 -11.73 -0.96 -1.20
CA LYS A 90 -10.53 -0.87 -2.05
C LYS A 90 -10.11 0.59 -2.26
N GLY A 91 -8.87 0.77 -2.68
CA GLY A 91 -8.35 2.07 -3.11
C GLY A 91 -8.90 2.50 -4.47
N THR A 92 -8.67 3.77 -4.81
CA THR A 92 -9.16 4.41 -6.05
C THR A 92 -8.57 3.88 -7.36
N ASP A 93 -7.71 2.86 -7.30
CA ASP A 93 -7.27 2.10 -8.48
C ASP A 93 -8.36 1.22 -9.06
N TYR A 94 -9.42 1.02 -8.30
CA TYR A 94 -10.56 0.20 -8.64
C TYR A 94 -11.82 1.04 -8.70
N THR A 95 -12.79 0.56 -9.45
CA THR A 95 -14.19 0.92 -9.31
C THR A 95 -14.91 -0.23 -8.61
N PRO A 96 -16.08 -0.03 -7.99
CA PRO A 96 -16.82 -1.12 -7.36
C PRO A 96 -17.08 -2.32 -8.27
N SER A 97 -17.17 -2.09 -9.58
CA SER A 97 -17.40 -3.14 -10.60
C SER A 97 -16.12 -3.89 -10.99
N THR A 98 -14.94 -3.31 -10.81
CA THR A 98 -13.65 -3.91 -11.23
C THR A 98 -12.88 -4.56 -10.09
N VAL A 99 -13.43 -4.54 -8.87
CA VAL A 99 -12.81 -5.23 -7.72
C VAL A 99 -12.85 -6.74 -7.93
N PRO A 100 -11.70 -7.44 -7.93
CA PRO A 100 -11.65 -8.87 -8.24
C PRO A 100 -12.46 -9.75 -7.29
N GLU A 101 -12.63 -9.30 -6.04
CA GLU A 101 -13.32 -10.05 -5.00
C GLU A 101 -14.84 -9.72 -4.91
N ARG A 102 -15.37 -8.93 -5.84
CA ARG A 102 -16.76 -8.46 -5.81
C ARG A 102 -17.77 -9.59 -5.65
N ASP A 103 -17.63 -10.66 -6.44
CA ASP A 103 -18.58 -11.78 -6.42
C ASP A 103 -18.55 -12.53 -5.09
N ILE A 104 -17.39 -12.63 -4.45
CA ILE A 104 -17.27 -13.20 -3.10
C ILE A 104 -18.03 -12.36 -2.10
N VAL A 105 -17.86 -11.03 -2.17
CA VAL A 105 -18.49 -10.09 -1.23
C VAL A 105 -19.99 -10.07 -1.40
N THR A 106 -20.49 -9.97 -2.62
CA THR A 106 -21.92 -9.96 -2.91
C THR A 106 -22.56 -11.31 -2.61
N GLY A 107 -21.83 -12.42 -2.80
CA GLY A 107 -22.32 -13.78 -2.53
C GLY A 107 -22.69 -14.03 -1.07
N TYR A 108 -22.11 -13.31 -0.11
CA TYR A 108 -22.51 -13.39 1.30
C TYR A 108 -23.34 -12.17 1.77
N GLY A 109 -23.77 -11.30 0.87
CA GLY A 109 -24.61 -10.13 1.18
C GLY A 109 -23.85 -8.87 1.56
N GLY A 110 -22.53 -8.85 1.41
CA GLY A 110 -21.71 -7.65 1.64
C GLY A 110 -21.73 -6.69 0.44
N VAL A 111 -21.12 -5.52 0.62
CA VAL A 111 -20.98 -4.51 -0.42
C VAL A 111 -19.53 -4.11 -0.64
N VAL A 112 -19.20 -3.77 -1.88
CA VAL A 112 -17.87 -3.23 -2.24
C VAL A 112 -17.95 -1.72 -2.28
N ARG A 113 -16.95 -1.05 -1.71
CA ARG A 113 -16.78 0.40 -1.73
C ARG A 113 -15.36 0.76 -2.14
N VAL A 114 -15.18 1.96 -2.65
CA VAL A 114 -13.88 2.53 -2.99
C VAL A 114 -13.67 3.78 -2.16
N ALA A 115 -12.48 3.93 -1.59
CA ALA A 115 -12.12 5.07 -0.77
C ALA A 115 -10.70 5.53 -1.06
N GLY A 116 -10.41 6.77 -0.69
CA GLY A 116 -9.12 7.43 -0.93
C GLY A 116 -9.19 8.48 -2.04
N ASP A 117 -8.07 9.14 -2.29
CA ASP A 117 -7.95 10.12 -3.36
C ASP A 117 -7.42 9.47 -4.64
N PRO A 118 -7.62 10.09 -5.81
CA PRO A 118 -6.93 9.71 -7.02
C PRO A 118 -5.41 9.67 -6.81
N LYS A 119 -4.74 8.71 -7.44
CA LYS A 119 -3.29 8.48 -7.25
C LYS A 119 -2.47 9.74 -7.53
N ARG A 120 -1.92 10.34 -6.49
CA ARG A 120 -0.86 11.36 -6.59
C ARG A 120 0.45 10.92 -5.90
N HIS A 121 0.43 9.83 -5.12
CA HIS A 121 1.57 9.32 -4.37
C HIS A 121 1.52 7.79 -4.33
N ALA A 122 2.09 7.14 -5.32
CA ALA A 122 2.28 5.69 -5.31
C ALA A 122 3.68 5.34 -4.78
N THR A 123 3.84 4.16 -4.18
CA THR A 123 5.14 3.63 -3.76
C THR A 123 6.15 3.65 -4.91
N THR A 124 5.71 3.38 -6.14
CA THR A 124 6.53 3.43 -7.36
C THR A 124 7.15 4.80 -7.59
N ASP A 125 6.39 5.89 -7.35
CA ASP A 125 6.87 7.27 -7.51
C ASP A 125 7.90 7.63 -6.44
N LEU A 126 7.70 7.17 -5.20
CA LEU A 126 8.65 7.37 -4.10
C LEU A 126 9.97 6.64 -4.36
N VAL A 127 9.90 5.38 -4.77
CA VAL A 127 11.08 4.57 -5.09
C VAL A 127 11.82 5.14 -6.30
N GLY A 128 11.11 5.58 -7.34
CA GLY A 128 11.70 6.24 -8.50
C GLY A 128 12.47 7.51 -8.13
N ARG A 129 11.93 8.32 -7.23
CA ARG A 129 12.60 9.54 -6.74
C ARG A 129 13.86 9.25 -5.92
N LEU A 130 13.86 8.17 -5.13
CA LEU A 130 15.01 7.74 -4.33
C LEU A 130 16.11 7.11 -5.20
N ALA A 131 15.75 6.45 -6.30
CA ALA A 131 16.70 5.84 -7.23
C ALA A 131 17.44 6.86 -8.11
N VAL A 132 16.94 8.08 -8.24
CA VAL A 132 17.64 9.21 -8.90
C VAL A 132 18.54 9.88 -7.88
N SER A 133 19.64 9.21 -7.54
CA SER A 133 20.74 9.85 -6.79
C SER A 133 21.50 10.78 -7.74
N PRO A 134 21.75 12.04 -7.38
CA PRO A 134 22.59 12.90 -8.21
C PRO A 134 24.02 12.35 -8.20
N ARG A 135 24.43 11.86 -9.33
CA ARG A 135 25.82 11.46 -9.56
C ARG A 135 26.77 12.60 -9.26
N GLY A 136 27.81 12.24 -8.60
CA GLY A 136 28.89 13.02 -8.11
C GLY A 136 29.28 14.24 -8.97
N ARG A 137 29.37 15.32 -8.29
CA ARG A 137 30.20 16.45 -8.72
C ARG A 137 31.66 15.98 -8.65
N THR A 138 32.17 15.43 -9.72
CA THR A 138 33.60 15.41 -9.97
C THR A 138 34.00 16.83 -10.35
N GLY A 139 34.26 17.63 -9.35
CA GLY A 139 34.93 18.90 -9.52
C GLY A 139 36.41 18.64 -9.71
N THR A 140 36.86 18.44 -10.91
CA THR A 140 38.23 18.64 -11.31
C THR A 140 38.49 20.16 -11.29
N ARG A 141 39.18 20.63 -10.27
CA ARG A 141 39.84 21.95 -10.30
C ARG A 141 41.00 21.84 -11.29
N PRO A 142 41.09 22.70 -12.30
CA PRO A 142 42.32 22.83 -13.05
C PRO A 142 43.34 23.54 -12.18
N HIS A 143 44.44 22.88 -11.95
CA HIS A 143 45.68 23.46 -11.45
C HIS A 143 46.20 24.43 -12.53
N GLY A 144 46.06 25.70 -12.26
CA GLY A 144 46.70 26.72 -13.06
C GLY A 144 48.15 26.85 -12.57
N ALA A 145 49.05 26.33 -13.37
CA ALA A 145 50.48 26.55 -13.22
C ALA A 145 50.85 27.99 -13.65
N GLY A 146 51.60 28.60 -12.87
CA GLY A 146 52.88 29.23 -13.00
C GLY A 146 53.09 30.26 -14.11
N GLY A 147 53.90 31.15 -13.82
CA GLY A 147 54.66 31.99 -14.74
C GLY A 147 54.80 33.41 -14.19
N ARG A 148 55.83 33.65 -13.48
CA ARG A 148 57.01 34.49 -13.83
C ARG A 148 56.63 35.73 -14.66
N ASP A 149 56.75 36.87 -14.13
CA ASP A 149 57.92 37.76 -14.10
C ASP A 149 57.65 38.94 -13.17
#